data_9ea7215ce7402f6c7165fab746811e74
#
_entry.id   9ea7215ce7402f6c7165fab746811e74
#
_cell.length_a   1.000
_cell.length_b   1.000
_cell.length_c   1.000
_cell.angle_alpha   90.00
_cell.angle_beta   90.00
_cell.angle_gamma   90.00
#
_symmetry.space_group_name_H-M   'P 1'
#
loop_
_entity.id
_entity.type
_entity.pdbx_description
1 polymer ?
#
loop_
_entity_poly.entity_id
_entity_poly.type
_entity_poly.pdbx_seq_one_letter_code
_entity_poly.pdbx_strand_id
1 'polypeptide(L)'
;LEFRRVLFRSDPIKAIEAVFDGFEVMPMKKAARYGDIFLTVTGDIDIITEKHFMEMKDGAICANAGHFDCEVSRKDLERISDSHYEARKNIEAYILLNGNTIYLMAEGRLVNLAAGDGHPVEIMDLSFAMQALAVSYLCEHEKELRPQLYLLPRELDEKVAEIKLKSMGYEIDTLSDKQKEYLGLD
;
A
#
# COMPACT_ATOMS: atom_id res chain seq x y z
N LEU A 1 24.69 -7.11 5.01
CA LEU A 1 23.25 -7.35 4.89
C LEU A 1 22.85 -7.11 3.42
N GLU A 2 22.63 -8.17 2.69
CA GLU A 2 22.12 -8.11 1.32
C GLU A 2 20.60 -7.88 1.41
N PHE A 3 20.13 -6.69 1.12
CA PHE A 3 18.70 -6.39 1.02
C PHE A 3 18.17 -6.99 -0.28
N ARG A 4 17.55 -8.17 -0.20
CA ARG A 4 16.79 -8.73 -1.30
C ARG A 4 15.34 -8.26 -1.19
N ARG A 5 14.86 -7.55 -2.20
CA ARG A 5 13.46 -7.17 -2.31
C ARG A 5 12.75 -8.20 -3.17
N VAL A 6 11.84 -8.94 -2.56
CA VAL A 6 11.03 -9.95 -3.24
C VAL A 6 9.60 -9.43 -3.35
N LEU A 7 9.03 -9.44 -4.55
CA LEU A 7 7.63 -9.14 -4.77
C LEU A 7 6.86 -10.41 -5.15
N PHE A 8 5.73 -10.60 -4.48
CA PHE A 8 4.74 -11.60 -4.83
C PHE A 8 3.63 -10.92 -5.64
N ARG A 9 3.40 -11.40 -6.87
CA ARG A 9 2.38 -10.89 -7.79
C ARG A 9 1.73 -12.04 -8.54
N SER A 10 0.41 -11.96 -8.73
CA SER A 10 -0.37 -12.86 -9.58
C SER A 10 -0.56 -12.32 -11.01
N ASP A 11 -0.44 -11.00 -11.18
CA ASP A 11 -0.49 -10.33 -12.48
C ASP A 11 0.89 -10.37 -13.17
N PRO A 12 1.01 -11.01 -14.34
CA PRO A 12 2.29 -11.15 -15.05
C PRO A 12 2.84 -9.80 -15.55
N ILE A 13 2.00 -8.82 -15.88
CA ILE A 13 2.45 -7.49 -16.31
C ILE A 13 3.12 -6.78 -15.14
N LYS A 14 2.47 -6.79 -13.96
CA LYS A 14 3.03 -6.22 -12.74
C LYS A 14 4.28 -6.98 -12.25
N ALA A 15 4.35 -8.27 -12.53
CA ALA A 15 5.53 -9.06 -12.22
C ALA A 15 6.75 -8.63 -13.07
N ILE A 16 6.55 -8.39 -14.36
CA ILE A 16 7.62 -7.89 -15.25
C ILE A 16 8.07 -6.47 -14.87
N GLU A 17 7.14 -5.57 -14.54
CA GLU A 17 7.47 -4.23 -14.00
C GLU A 17 8.40 -4.37 -12.77
N ALA A 18 8.02 -5.23 -11.82
CA ALA A 18 8.82 -5.47 -10.62
C ALA A 18 10.23 -6.02 -10.93
N VAL A 19 10.38 -6.91 -11.91
CA VAL A 19 11.68 -7.41 -12.35
C VAL A 19 12.55 -6.28 -12.92
N PHE A 20 11.98 -5.39 -13.74
CA PHE A 20 12.70 -4.23 -14.28
C PHE A 20 13.09 -3.21 -13.21
N ASP A 21 12.31 -3.12 -12.12
CA ASP A 21 12.64 -2.31 -10.95
C ASP A 21 13.70 -2.96 -10.03
N GLY A 22 14.24 -4.12 -10.42
CA GLY A 22 15.31 -4.82 -9.71
C GLY A 22 14.83 -5.72 -8.57
N PHE A 23 13.54 -6.09 -8.54
CA PHE A 23 13.01 -7.03 -7.55
C PHE A 23 13.13 -8.48 -8.04
N GLU A 24 13.35 -9.40 -7.10
CA GLU A 24 13.12 -10.81 -7.36
C GLU A 24 11.63 -11.12 -7.29
N VAL A 25 11.09 -11.80 -8.29
CA VAL A 25 9.68 -12.24 -8.31
C VAL A 25 9.60 -13.74 -8.12
N MET A 26 8.81 -14.19 -7.15
CA MET A 26 8.65 -15.60 -6.86
C MET A 26 7.32 -15.90 -6.13
N PRO A 27 6.84 -17.16 -6.14
CA PRO A 27 5.68 -17.56 -5.36
C PRO A 27 5.90 -17.36 -3.85
N MET A 28 4.85 -16.98 -3.11
CA MET A 28 4.90 -16.73 -1.67
C MET A 28 5.48 -17.90 -0.86
N LYS A 29 5.15 -19.15 -1.22
CA LYS A 29 5.70 -20.36 -0.58
C LYS A 29 7.23 -20.41 -0.67
N LYS A 30 7.81 -19.95 -1.77
CA LYS A 30 9.27 -19.87 -1.92
C LYS A 30 9.82 -18.69 -1.12
N ALA A 31 9.18 -17.52 -1.20
CA ALA A 31 9.57 -16.31 -0.48
C ALA A 31 9.58 -16.52 1.05
N ALA A 32 8.63 -17.29 1.58
CA ALA A 32 8.52 -17.59 3.02
C ALA A 32 9.82 -18.14 3.63
N ARG A 33 10.59 -18.92 2.89
CA ARG A 33 11.85 -19.52 3.36
C ARG A 33 13.02 -18.54 3.48
N TYR A 34 12.94 -17.42 2.77
CA TYR A 34 14.08 -16.48 2.65
C TYR A 34 13.82 -15.15 3.34
N GLY A 35 12.56 -14.74 3.44
CA GLY A 35 12.17 -13.46 3.99
C GLY A 35 12.42 -13.38 5.50
N ASP A 36 12.79 -12.21 5.96
CA ASP A 36 12.87 -11.86 7.38
C ASP A 36 11.72 -10.91 7.74
N ILE A 37 11.25 -10.09 6.78
CA ILE A 37 10.13 -9.15 6.94
C ILE A 37 9.18 -9.35 5.76
N PHE A 38 7.91 -9.53 6.07
CA PHE A 38 6.81 -9.69 5.12
C PHE A 38 5.83 -8.54 5.27
N LEU A 39 5.65 -7.75 4.21
CA LEU A 39 4.68 -6.67 4.16
C LEU A 39 3.65 -6.96 3.08
N THR A 40 2.40 -7.18 3.47
CA THR A 40 1.30 -7.37 2.52
C THR A 40 0.62 -6.05 2.17
N VAL A 41 0.29 -5.86 0.89
CA VAL A 41 -0.29 -4.63 0.34
C VAL A 41 -1.25 -4.93 -0.83
N THR A 42 -1.90 -6.09 -0.79
CA THR A 42 -2.63 -6.60 -1.96
C THR A 42 -4.10 -6.19 -2.00
N GLY A 43 -4.69 -5.90 -0.84
CA GLY A 43 -6.13 -5.69 -0.71
C GLY A 43 -6.96 -6.97 -0.89
N ASP A 44 -6.32 -8.14 -0.85
CA ASP A 44 -6.94 -9.45 -1.01
C ASP A 44 -6.95 -10.21 0.33
N ILE A 45 -7.41 -11.44 0.37
CA ILE A 45 -7.56 -12.26 1.57
C ILE A 45 -6.56 -13.43 1.56
N ASP A 46 -6.13 -13.86 2.76
CA ASP A 46 -5.32 -15.09 2.97
C ASP A 46 -4.01 -15.15 2.15
N ILE A 47 -3.34 -14.03 2.04
CA ILE A 47 -2.04 -13.93 1.35
C ILE A 47 -0.96 -14.69 2.12
N ILE A 48 -0.93 -14.54 3.45
CA ILE A 48 -0.03 -15.28 4.34
C ILE A 48 -0.88 -16.15 5.26
N THR A 49 -0.72 -17.47 5.15
CA THR A 49 -1.50 -18.48 5.84
C THR A 49 -0.60 -19.52 6.51
N GLU A 50 -1.15 -20.48 7.22
CA GLU A 50 -0.42 -21.58 7.89
C GLU A 50 0.71 -22.16 7.07
N LYS A 51 0.46 -22.52 5.81
CA LYS A 51 1.45 -23.13 4.91
C LYS A 51 2.70 -22.24 4.66
N HIS A 52 2.55 -20.93 4.87
CA HIS A 52 3.63 -19.97 4.73
C HIS A 52 4.36 -19.78 6.07
N PHE A 53 3.62 -19.63 7.18
CA PHE A 53 4.20 -19.48 8.51
C PHE A 53 5.10 -20.66 8.89
N MET A 54 4.69 -21.88 8.55
CA MET A 54 5.48 -23.10 8.83
C MET A 54 6.81 -23.17 8.06
N GLU A 55 6.95 -22.42 6.98
CA GLU A 55 8.18 -22.33 6.16
C GLU A 55 9.02 -21.09 6.51
N MET A 56 8.51 -20.16 7.31
CA MET A 56 9.21 -18.94 7.70
C MET A 56 10.35 -19.22 8.68
N LYS A 57 11.34 -18.35 8.64
CA LYS A 57 12.44 -18.36 9.61
C LYS A 57 11.94 -18.02 11.01
N ASP A 58 12.65 -18.51 12.02
CA ASP A 58 12.50 -18.02 13.38
C ASP A 58 12.77 -16.51 13.44
N GLY A 59 11.90 -15.77 14.13
CA GLY A 59 11.99 -14.32 14.23
C GLY A 59 11.43 -13.54 13.04
N ALA A 60 10.76 -14.19 12.07
CA ALA A 60 10.16 -13.48 10.94
C ALA A 60 9.06 -12.52 11.40
N ILE A 61 9.00 -11.34 10.75
CA ILE A 61 8.06 -10.26 11.05
C ILE A 61 7.03 -10.16 9.94
N CYS A 62 5.75 -10.22 10.28
CA CYS A 62 4.64 -10.01 9.37
C CYS A 62 3.91 -8.69 9.68
N ALA A 63 3.64 -7.91 8.64
CA ALA A 63 2.88 -6.66 8.72
C ALA A 63 1.93 -6.56 7.54
N ASN A 64 0.81 -5.88 7.73
CA ASN A 64 -0.15 -5.59 6.70
C ASN A 64 -0.26 -4.06 6.48
N ALA A 65 -0.18 -3.63 5.23
CA ALA A 65 -0.51 -2.27 4.81
C ALA A 65 -1.66 -2.25 3.77
N GLY A 66 -2.38 -3.37 3.65
CA GLY A 66 -3.68 -3.43 2.99
C GLY A 66 -4.78 -2.88 3.89
N HIS A 67 -5.94 -2.57 3.32
CA HIS A 67 -7.02 -1.86 4.01
C HIS A 67 -7.62 -2.67 5.17
N PHE A 68 -7.80 -3.98 4.98
CA PHE A 68 -8.41 -4.87 5.97
C PHE A 68 -7.37 -5.82 6.58
N ASP A 69 -7.65 -6.33 7.76
CA ASP A 69 -6.83 -7.26 8.55
C ASP A 69 -6.94 -8.74 8.10
N CYS A 70 -7.24 -8.95 6.82
CA CYS A 70 -7.50 -10.29 6.25
C CYS A 70 -6.36 -10.84 5.38
N GLU A 71 -5.32 -10.05 5.10
CA GLU A 71 -4.21 -10.51 4.26
C GLU A 71 -3.27 -11.47 5.00
N VAL A 72 -3.00 -11.23 6.29
CA VAL A 72 -2.22 -12.10 7.15
C VAL A 72 -3.18 -12.87 8.06
N SER A 73 -3.29 -14.17 7.87
CA SER A 73 -4.26 -15.00 8.60
C SER A 73 -3.89 -15.15 10.09
N ARG A 74 -4.34 -14.21 10.92
CA ARG A 74 -4.19 -14.29 12.38
C ARG A 74 -4.80 -15.59 12.94
N LYS A 75 -5.95 -16.00 12.40
CA LYS A 75 -6.63 -17.24 12.78
C LYS A 75 -5.74 -18.48 12.58
N ASP A 76 -4.98 -18.52 11.50
CA ASP A 76 -4.03 -19.60 11.25
C ASP A 76 -2.86 -19.56 12.23
N LEU A 77 -2.31 -18.35 12.51
CA LEU A 77 -1.27 -18.18 13.52
C LEU A 77 -1.72 -18.69 14.89
N GLU A 78 -2.90 -18.28 15.35
CA GLU A 78 -3.47 -18.73 16.62
C GLU A 78 -3.60 -20.26 16.67
N ARG A 79 -4.02 -20.90 15.57
CA ARG A 79 -4.24 -22.35 15.50
C ARG A 79 -2.95 -23.17 15.54
N ILE A 80 -1.86 -22.66 14.94
CA ILE A 80 -0.56 -23.37 14.83
C ILE A 80 0.44 -22.97 15.92
N SER A 81 0.05 -22.07 16.83
CA SER A 81 0.89 -21.60 17.93
C SER A 81 0.60 -22.36 19.22
N ASP A 82 1.65 -22.66 19.97
CA ASP A 82 1.57 -23.16 21.35
C ASP A 82 1.14 -22.04 22.32
N SER A 83 1.69 -20.84 22.10
CA SER A 83 1.40 -19.65 22.91
C SER A 83 1.68 -18.37 22.12
N HIS A 84 1.16 -17.25 22.61
CA HIS A 84 1.47 -15.92 22.10
C HIS A 84 1.52 -14.89 23.24
N TYR A 85 2.26 -13.80 23.03
CA TYR A 85 2.38 -12.70 23.99
C TYR A 85 2.71 -11.38 23.29
N GLU A 86 2.41 -10.27 23.91
CA GLU A 86 2.81 -8.95 23.44
C GLU A 86 4.32 -8.76 23.67
N ALA A 87 5.12 -8.84 22.62
CA ALA A 87 6.57 -8.65 22.68
C ALA A 87 6.95 -7.17 22.82
N ARG A 88 6.20 -6.29 22.20
CA ARG A 88 6.26 -4.82 22.30
C ARG A 88 4.89 -4.24 21.97
N LYS A 89 4.66 -2.98 22.31
CA LYS A 89 3.44 -2.27 21.92
C LYS A 89 3.15 -2.45 20.44
N ASN A 90 1.98 -2.95 20.11
CA ASN A 90 1.52 -3.28 18.76
C ASN A 90 2.32 -4.39 18.03
N ILE A 91 3.07 -5.23 18.74
CA ILE A 91 3.78 -6.38 18.17
C ILE A 91 3.50 -7.61 19.03
N GLU A 92 2.79 -8.56 18.46
CA GLU A 92 2.52 -9.87 19.06
C GLU A 92 3.53 -10.91 18.56
N ALA A 93 4.08 -11.68 19.49
CA ALA A 93 4.93 -12.84 19.20
C ALA A 93 4.09 -14.11 19.31
N TYR A 94 4.08 -14.93 18.28
CA TYR A 94 3.44 -16.24 18.21
C TYR A 94 4.52 -17.31 18.22
N ILE A 95 4.56 -18.13 19.25
CA ILE A 95 5.46 -19.28 19.35
C ILE A 95 4.77 -20.46 18.67
N LEU A 96 5.25 -20.86 17.52
CA LEU A 96 4.66 -21.93 16.73
C LEU A 96 4.96 -23.31 17.34
N LEU A 97 4.14 -24.31 17.03
CA LEU A 97 4.33 -25.70 17.45
C LEU A 97 5.66 -26.32 16.97
N ASN A 98 6.29 -25.78 15.94
CA ASN A 98 7.61 -26.18 15.48
C ASN A 98 8.79 -25.49 16.22
N GLY A 99 8.47 -24.61 17.19
CA GLY A 99 9.44 -23.87 18.00
C GLY A 99 9.86 -22.50 17.42
N ASN A 100 9.49 -22.17 16.20
CA ASN A 100 9.79 -20.86 15.61
C ASN A 100 8.86 -19.79 16.19
N THR A 101 9.34 -18.56 16.26
CA THR A 101 8.57 -17.38 16.66
C THR A 101 8.26 -16.53 15.44
N ILE A 102 7.01 -16.18 15.25
CA ILE A 102 6.56 -15.22 14.24
C ILE A 102 6.02 -13.97 14.93
N TYR A 103 6.49 -12.81 14.51
CA TYR A 103 6.01 -11.53 15.01
C TYR A 103 4.94 -10.96 14.08
N LEU A 104 3.77 -10.63 14.62
CA LEU A 104 2.68 -9.97 13.88
C LEU A 104 2.54 -8.53 14.36
N MET A 105 2.71 -7.58 13.46
CA MET A 105 2.53 -6.15 13.75
C MET A 105 1.06 -5.76 13.68
N ALA A 106 0.63 -4.94 14.64
CA ALA A 106 -0.70 -4.31 14.70
C ALA A 106 -1.86 -5.31 14.56
N GLU A 107 -1.68 -6.57 14.99
CA GLU A 107 -2.67 -7.65 14.89
C GLU A 107 -3.11 -7.93 13.42
N GLY A 108 -2.26 -7.62 12.43
CA GLY A 108 -2.60 -7.71 11.01
C GLY A 108 -3.41 -6.54 10.45
N ARG A 109 -3.74 -5.55 11.27
CA ARG A 109 -4.41 -4.31 10.84
C ARG A 109 -3.46 -3.43 10.03
N LEU A 110 -4.00 -2.41 9.37
CA LEU A 110 -3.25 -1.43 8.58
C LEU A 110 -2.13 -0.78 9.42
N VAL A 111 -0.90 -1.25 9.23
CA VAL A 111 0.24 -1.00 10.13
C VAL A 111 0.61 0.48 10.26
N ASN A 112 0.51 1.25 9.17
CA ASN A 112 0.83 2.68 9.16
C ASN A 112 -0.14 3.52 10.01
N LEU A 113 -1.36 3.05 10.24
CA LEU A 113 -2.35 3.72 11.10
C LEU A 113 -2.38 3.13 12.51
N ALA A 114 -2.28 1.80 12.64
CA ALA A 114 -2.41 1.12 13.92
C ALA A 114 -1.11 1.12 14.76
N ALA A 115 0.06 1.15 14.09
CA ALA A 115 1.37 1.09 14.74
C ALA A 115 2.36 2.18 14.24
N GLY A 116 1.89 3.14 13.46
CA GLY A 116 2.67 4.27 12.94
C GLY A 116 1.93 5.59 13.11
N ASP A 117 2.53 6.66 12.63
CA ASP A 117 1.98 8.03 12.72
C ASP A 117 1.04 8.39 11.54
N GLY A 118 0.73 7.42 10.67
CA GLY A 118 -0.08 7.62 9.48
C GLY A 118 0.72 8.17 8.29
N HIS A 119 0.01 8.83 7.36
CA HIS A 119 0.64 9.43 6.20
C HIS A 119 1.20 10.83 6.50
N PRO A 120 2.31 11.22 5.88
CA PRO A 120 2.82 12.59 5.97
C PRO A 120 1.77 13.61 5.55
N VAL A 121 1.70 14.74 6.27
CA VAL A 121 0.73 15.80 6.01
C VAL A 121 0.87 16.38 4.59
N GLU A 122 2.08 16.42 4.06
CA GLU A 122 2.39 16.91 2.72
C GLU A 122 1.72 16.08 1.59
N ILE A 123 1.51 14.79 1.85
CA ILE A 123 0.81 13.88 0.92
C ILE A 123 -0.70 14.00 1.12
N MET A 124 -1.15 14.03 2.38
CA MET A 124 -2.58 14.13 2.70
C MET A 124 -3.19 15.46 2.29
N ASP A 125 -2.40 16.53 2.28
CA ASP A 125 -2.79 17.85 1.79
C ASP A 125 -3.35 17.81 0.35
N LEU A 126 -2.67 17.10 -0.56
CA LEU A 126 -3.16 16.92 -1.93
C LEU A 126 -4.50 16.16 -1.97
N SER A 127 -4.63 15.10 -1.19
CA SER A 127 -5.87 14.32 -1.12
C SER A 127 -7.04 15.13 -0.57
N PHE A 128 -6.80 15.91 0.48
CA PHE A 128 -7.84 16.76 1.08
C PHE A 128 -8.22 17.93 0.18
N ALA A 129 -7.27 18.53 -0.53
CA ALA A 129 -7.55 19.57 -1.52
C ALA A 129 -8.46 19.03 -2.65
N MET A 130 -8.18 17.83 -3.16
CA MET A 130 -9.04 17.17 -4.15
C MET A 130 -10.43 16.87 -3.61
N GLN A 131 -10.54 16.39 -2.37
CA GLN A 131 -11.86 16.14 -1.74
C GLN A 131 -12.66 17.43 -1.59
N ALA A 132 -12.03 18.53 -1.17
CA ALA A 132 -12.68 19.82 -1.04
C ALA A 132 -13.17 20.36 -2.40
N LEU A 133 -12.33 20.27 -3.45
CA LEU A 133 -12.73 20.67 -4.80
C LEU A 133 -13.83 19.76 -5.39
N ALA A 134 -13.81 18.46 -5.07
CA ALA A 134 -14.86 17.54 -5.48
C ALA A 134 -16.23 17.95 -4.89
N VAL A 135 -16.26 18.32 -3.61
CA VAL A 135 -17.50 18.82 -2.98
C VAL A 135 -17.97 20.13 -3.63
N SER A 136 -17.06 21.07 -3.89
CA SER A 136 -17.38 22.33 -4.59
C SER A 136 -17.97 22.04 -5.98
N TYR A 137 -17.33 21.17 -6.74
CA TYR A 137 -17.78 20.75 -8.07
C TYR A 137 -19.19 20.13 -8.03
N LEU A 138 -19.47 19.25 -7.06
CA LEU A 138 -20.78 18.65 -6.88
C LEU A 138 -21.86 19.70 -6.57
N CYS A 139 -21.56 20.68 -5.71
CA CYS A 139 -22.50 21.76 -5.38
C CYS A 139 -22.77 22.68 -6.59
N GLU A 140 -21.75 22.98 -7.39
CA GLU A 140 -21.88 23.85 -8.57
C GLU A 140 -22.67 23.19 -9.70
N HIS A 141 -22.58 21.84 -9.83
CA HIS A 141 -23.18 21.06 -10.91
C HIS A 141 -24.38 20.20 -10.45
N GLU A 142 -24.91 20.42 -9.26
CA GLU A 142 -25.98 19.61 -8.65
C GLU A 142 -27.13 19.30 -9.62
N LYS A 143 -27.55 20.29 -10.42
CA LYS A 143 -28.68 20.16 -11.34
C LYS A 143 -28.39 19.36 -12.62
N GLU A 144 -27.11 19.17 -12.93
CA GLU A 144 -26.65 18.52 -14.16
C GLU A 144 -26.26 17.05 -13.89
N LEU A 145 -25.86 16.75 -12.66
CA LEU A 145 -25.38 15.45 -12.25
C LEU A 145 -26.55 14.49 -11.94
N ARG A 146 -26.38 13.24 -12.37
CA ARG A 146 -27.29 12.13 -12.06
C ARG A 146 -26.64 11.24 -10.99
N PRO A 147 -27.41 10.38 -10.28
CA PRO A 147 -26.85 9.46 -9.28
C PRO A 147 -26.04 8.33 -9.97
N GLN A 148 -24.78 8.61 -10.27
CA GLN A 148 -23.83 7.69 -10.87
C GLN A 148 -22.39 8.07 -10.49
N LEU A 149 -21.42 7.21 -10.83
CA LEU A 149 -20.01 7.49 -10.64
C LEU A 149 -19.52 8.47 -11.71
N TYR A 150 -18.83 9.52 -11.28
CA TYR A 150 -18.16 10.49 -12.15
C TYR A 150 -16.66 10.52 -11.89
N LEU A 151 -15.88 10.68 -12.93
CA LEU A 151 -14.49 11.11 -12.81
C LEU A 151 -14.49 12.64 -12.69
N LEU A 152 -13.70 13.15 -11.77
CA LEU A 152 -13.51 14.60 -11.67
C LEU A 152 -12.80 15.13 -12.92
N PRO A 153 -13.12 16.36 -13.37
CA PRO A 153 -12.39 17.01 -14.43
C PRO A 153 -10.89 17.13 -14.14
N ARG A 154 -10.07 16.83 -15.14
CA ARG A 154 -8.60 16.85 -15.01
C ARG A 154 -8.07 18.22 -14.56
N GLU A 155 -8.73 19.28 -14.93
CA GLU A 155 -8.39 20.66 -14.57
C GLU A 155 -8.37 20.89 -13.06
N LEU A 156 -9.15 20.12 -12.29
CA LEU A 156 -9.13 20.18 -10.82
C LEU A 156 -7.85 19.54 -10.26
N ASP A 157 -7.42 18.41 -10.83
CA ASP A 157 -6.14 17.78 -10.46
C ASP A 157 -4.96 18.71 -10.79
N GLU A 158 -4.96 19.29 -11.99
CA GLU A 158 -3.92 20.23 -12.44
C GLU A 158 -3.86 21.45 -11.54
N LYS A 159 -5.01 22.01 -11.16
CA LYS A 159 -5.10 23.16 -10.24
C LYS A 159 -4.51 22.86 -8.87
N VAL A 160 -4.78 21.68 -8.31
CA VAL A 160 -4.20 21.25 -7.02
C VAL A 160 -2.69 21.10 -7.15
N ALA A 161 -2.21 20.46 -8.23
CA ALA A 161 -0.80 20.25 -8.48
C ALA A 161 -0.04 21.58 -8.66
N GLU A 162 -0.59 22.54 -9.42
CA GLU A 162 -0.02 23.87 -9.60
C GLU A 162 0.10 24.65 -8.28
N ILE A 163 -0.97 24.66 -7.46
CA ILE A 163 -0.96 25.31 -6.16
C ILE A 163 0.12 24.68 -5.27
N LYS A 164 0.24 23.35 -5.29
CA LYS A 164 1.24 22.63 -4.49
C LYS A 164 2.66 22.95 -4.95
N LEU A 165 2.95 22.87 -6.25
CA LEU A 165 4.26 23.22 -6.80
C LEU A 165 4.66 24.64 -6.41
N LYS A 166 3.74 25.59 -6.58
CA LYS A 166 3.96 26.99 -6.21
C LYS A 166 4.25 27.16 -4.71
N SER A 167 3.51 26.45 -3.85
CA SER A 167 3.72 26.47 -2.40
C SER A 167 5.08 25.93 -1.98
N MET A 168 5.63 25.01 -2.76
CA MET A 168 6.96 24.41 -2.56
C MET A 168 8.09 25.20 -3.24
N GLY A 169 7.78 26.30 -3.95
CA GLY A 169 8.75 27.13 -4.64
C GLY A 169 9.26 26.56 -5.96
N TYR A 170 8.53 25.60 -6.55
CA TYR A 170 8.85 25.06 -7.89
C TYR A 170 8.09 25.78 -8.98
N GLU A 171 8.77 25.98 -10.10
CA GLU A 171 8.21 26.51 -11.34
C GLU A 171 8.36 25.45 -12.44
N ILE A 172 7.40 25.41 -13.34
CA ILE A 172 7.42 24.53 -14.52
C ILE A 172 7.25 25.36 -15.79
N ASP A 173 7.77 24.82 -16.90
CA ASP A 173 7.62 25.45 -18.20
C ASP A 173 6.17 25.41 -18.69
N THR A 174 5.80 26.42 -19.47
CA THR A 174 4.53 26.47 -20.21
C THR A 174 4.76 26.13 -21.67
N LEU A 175 3.92 25.28 -22.23
CA LEU A 175 3.98 24.96 -23.66
C LEU A 175 3.67 26.18 -24.50
N SER A 176 4.49 26.42 -25.52
CA SER A 176 4.20 27.42 -26.58
C SER A 176 3.04 26.95 -27.46
N ASP A 177 2.37 27.88 -28.13
CA ASP A 177 1.25 27.54 -29.01
C ASP A 177 1.66 26.52 -30.10
N LYS A 178 2.87 26.64 -30.64
CA LYS A 178 3.42 25.69 -31.61
C LYS A 178 3.60 24.27 -31.01
N GLN A 179 3.96 24.17 -29.73
CA GLN A 179 4.08 22.87 -29.03
C GLN A 179 2.71 22.28 -28.74
N LYS A 180 1.74 23.10 -28.35
CA LYS A 180 0.34 22.66 -28.15
C LYS A 180 -0.26 22.14 -29.46
N GLU A 181 -0.11 22.89 -30.54
CA GLU A 181 -0.56 22.48 -31.89
C GLU A 181 0.06 21.14 -32.30
N TYR A 182 1.39 20.99 -32.14
CA TYR A 182 2.09 19.74 -32.47
C TYR A 182 1.61 18.52 -31.64
N LEU A 183 1.22 18.74 -30.38
CA LEU A 183 0.73 17.71 -29.47
C LEU A 183 -0.79 17.50 -29.59
N GLY A 184 -1.50 18.30 -30.40
CA GLY A 184 -2.96 18.26 -30.51
C GLY A 184 -3.69 18.68 -29.22
N LEU A 185 -3.08 19.59 -28.47
CA LEU A 185 -3.63 20.19 -27.27
C LEU A 185 -4.19 21.57 -27.63
N ASP A 186 -5.51 21.68 -27.72
CA ASP A 186 -6.22 22.96 -27.98
C ASP A 186 -6.40 23.75 -26.66
#